data_8afcf5b242701885f6edda0e2d473728
#
_entry.id   8afcf5b242701885f6edda0e2d473728
#
_cell.length_a   1.000
_cell.length_b   1.000
_cell.length_c   1.000
_cell.angle_alpha   90.00
_cell.angle_beta   90.00
_cell.angle_gamma   90.00
#
_symmetry.space_group_name_H-M   'P 1'
#
loop_
_entity.id
_entity.type
_entity.pdbx_description
1 polymer ?
#
loop_
_entity_poly.entity_id
_entity_poly.type
_entity_poly.pdbx_seq_one_letter_code
_entity_poly.pdbx_strand_id
1 'polypeptide(L)'
;KELNIQNVSRIHFRGGSYIGISRSNPTKDAKHLENAVTSLLRLNVDKLITIGGDDTAVSALKVNEMASGRIRVVHVPKTIDNDLDLPHGIPTFGFQTARHIGVEVVKNLMVDAQTTSRWYFVISMGRKAGHLALGIGKATGATLTLIPEEFSNKLIKFGHIVDILVGAIIKRLSYGKPDGVAIIAEGLVEHLDSADLESLVEVERDAHDNIRIAEINFGEILKSKVQERLKEFGLKSTIVAKNIGYELRCADPIPFDMEYTRDLGFSAAQFILDGGSGAMVSIQNGRFVPMFFKDIIDPKTLKTKIRMVDPASESFYIARRYMLRLNQADFEDPHELAKLAATAGLSIDKFKQNFEYLIDNDLLYQFIKEGKFAIASSESNLAHRMASENDKTDDMDD
;
A
#
# COMPACT_ATOMS: atom_id res chain seq x y z
N LYS A 1 -27.35 16.18 -8.66
CA LYS A 1 -26.82 16.96 -9.78
C LYS A 1 -27.08 16.21 -11.06
N GLU A 2 -27.81 16.83 -11.99
CA GLU A 2 -28.03 16.24 -13.31
C GLU A 2 -26.74 16.28 -14.14
N LEU A 3 -26.43 15.16 -14.80
CA LEU A 3 -25.25 15.02 -15.64
C LEU A 3 -25.67 14.95 -17.11
N ASN A 4 -24.99 15.69 -17.94
CA ASN A 4 -25.15 15.66 -19.40
C ASN A 4 -23.79 15.61 -20.09
N ILE A 5 -23.79 15.33 -21.40
CA ILE A 5 -22.56 15.17 -22.19
C ILE A 5 -21.68 16.42 -22.13
N GLN A 6 -22.25 17.61 -22.13
CA GLN A 6 -21.48 18.85 -22.13
C GLN A 6 -20.66 19.03 -20.85
N ASN A 7 -21.21 18.64 -19.70
CA ASN A 7 -20.55 18.84 -18.41
C ASN A 7 -19.69 17.65 -17.95
N VAL A 8 -19.80 16.47 -18.61
CA VAL A 8 -19.02 15.29 -18.23
C VAL A 8 -18.01 14.83 -19.30
N SER A 9 -18.10 15.31 -20.53
CA SER A 9 -17.30 14.80 -21.68
C SER A 9 -15.78 14.83 -21.44
N ARG A 10 -15.29 15.74 -20.58
CA ARG A 10 -13.85 15.92 -20.34
C ARG A 10 -13.46 15.83 -18.86
N ILE A 11 -14.32 15.32 -18.00
CA ILE A 11 -14.00 15.19 -16.56
C ILE A 11 -12.90 14.16 -16.29
N HIS A 12 -12.68 13.21 -17.20
CA HIS A 12 -11.65 12.18 -17.08
C HIS A 12 -10.21 12.73 -17.15
N PHE A 13 -10.02 14.01 -17.49
CA PHE A 13 -8.72 14.70 -17.39
C PHE A 13 -8.47 15.33 -16.01
N ARG A 14 -9.46 15.36 -15.12
CA ARG A 14 -9.38 16.11 -13.88
C ARG A 14 -9.30 15.19 -12.68
N GLY A 15 -8.45 15.54 -11.75
CA GLY A 15 -8.42 14.93 -10.42
C GLY A 15 -9.63 15.30 -9.58
N GLY A 16 -9.79 14.61 -8.46
CA GLY A 16 -10.92 14.81 -7.54
C GLY A 16 -12.23 14.23 -8.05
N SER A 17 -13.34 14.60 -7.42
CA SER A 17 -14.69 14.14 -7.78
C SER A 17 -15.58 15.28 -8.27
N TYR A 18 -16.06 15.18 -9.48
CA TYR A 18 -16.96 16.17 -10.08
C TYR A 18 -18.30 16.28 -9.36
N ILE A 19 -18.81 15.19 -8.80
CA ILE A 19 -20.07 15.14 -8.07
C ILE A 19 -19.90 15.37 -6.56
N GLY A 20 -18.65 15.51 -6.09
CA GLY A 20 -18.31 15.54 -4.67
C GLY A 20 -18.27 14.16 -4.04
N ILE A 21 -17.94 14.12 -2.76
CA ILE A 21 -17.92 12.89 -1.96
C ILE A 21 -18.55 13.18 -0.60
N SER A 22 -19.04 12.14 0.08
CA SER A 22 -19.47 12.20 1.47
C SER A 22 -18.71 11.12 2.26
N ARG A 23 -18.37 11.45 3.51
CA ARG A 23 -17.84 10.49 4.49
C ARG A 23 -18.93 9.84 5.35
N SER A 24 -20.21 10.13 5.07
CA SER A 24 -21.33 9.49 5.76
C SER A 24 -21.37 8.00 5.45
N ASN A 25 -21.58 7.21 6.50
CA ASN A 25 -21.83 5.77 6.35
C ASN A 25 -23.33 5.50 6.29
N PRO A 26 -23.91 5.26 5.10
CA PRO A 26 -25.35 5.01 4.97
C PRO A 26 -25.75 3.64 5.52
N THR A 27 -24.78 2.81 5.86
CA THR A 27 -24.99 1.44 6.36
C THR A 27 -24.53 1.26 7.82
N LYS A 28 -24.40 2.37 8.56
CA LYS A 28 -23.96 2.38 9.96
C LYS A 28 -24.83 1.48 10.85
N ASP A 29 -26.14 1.52 10.62
CA ASP A 29 -27.11 0.65 11.25
C ASP A 29 -28.27 0.36 10.30
N ALA A 30 -29.18 -0.56 10.68
CA ALA A 30 -30.31 -0.99 9.86
C ALA A 30 -31.24 0.17 9.49
N LYS A 31 -31.47 1.13 10.40
CA LYS A 31 -32.37 2.26 10.17
C LYS A 31 -31.78 3.26 9.16
N HIS A 32 -30.47 3.54 9.24
CA HIS A 32 -29.81 4.38 8.24
C HIS A 32 -29.86 3.74 6.86
N LEU A 33 -29.62 2.43 6.78
CA LEU A 33 -29.70 1.69 5.53
C LEU A 33 -31.11 1.70 4.93
N GLU A 34 -32.14 1.45 5.75
CA GLU A 34 -33.56 1.51 5.34
C GLU A 34 -33.92 2.90 4.83
N ASN A 35 -33.53 3.96 5.55
CA ASN A 35 -33.75 5.33 5.14
C ASN A 35 -33.07 5.67 3.82
N ALA A 36 -31.83 5.20 3.61
CA ALA A 36 -31.10 5.41 2.38
C ALA A 36 -31.80 4.74 1.19
N VAL A 37 -32.17 3.46 1.31
CA VAL A 37 -32.87 2.72 0.26
C VAL A 37 -34.25 3.33 -0.01
N THR A 38 -35.01 3.69 1.03
CA THR A 38 -36.33 4.34 0.90
C THR A 38 -36.20 5.68 0.17
N SER A 39 -35.18 6.46 0.48
CA SER A 39 -34.94 7.75 -0.18
C SER A 39 -34.62 7.58 -1.65
N LEU A 40 -33.79 6.60 -2.02
CA LEU A 40 -33.49 6.27 -3.41
C LEU A 40 -34.76 5.85 -4.17
N LEU A 41 -35.58 4.99 -3.58
CA LEU A 41 -36.86 4.57 -4.20
C LEU A 41 -37.86 5.72 -4.38
N ARG A 42 -37.96 6.65 -3.41
CA ARG A 42 -38.76 7.86 -3.54
C ARG A 42 -38.30 8.79 -4.65
N LEU A 43 -37.01 8.77 -4.97
CA LEU A 43 -36.42 9.51 -6.07
C LEU A 43 -36.51 8.73 -7.42
N ASN A 44 -37.26 7.62 -7.45
CA ASN A 44 -37.39 6.72 -8.59
C ASN A 44 -36.05 6.20 -9.13
N VAL A 45 -35.05 5.99 -8.24
CA VAL A 45 -33.78 5.39 -8.60
C VAL A 45 -33.96 3.88 -8.71
N ASP A 46 -33.77 3.31 -9.89
CA ASP A 46 -33.81 1.88 -10.19
C ASP A 46 -32.41 1.29 -10.47
N LYS A 47 -31.40 2.15 -10.67
CA LYS A 47 -30.02 1.79 -10.95
C LYS A 47 -29.07 2.68 -10.14
N LEU A 48 -28.12 2.08 -9.44
CA LEU A 48 -27.14 2.77 -8.61
C LEU A 48 -25.74 2.30 -8.98
N ILE A 49 -24.87 3.22 -9.39
CA ILE A 49 -23.45 2.97 -9.52
C ILE A 49 -22.75 3.67 -8.37
N THR A 50 -22.06 2.89 -7.54
CA THR A 50 -21.22 3.40 -6.45
C THR A 50 -19.76 3.43 -6.89
N ILE A 51 -19.01 4.46 -6.49
CA ILE A 51 -17.61 4.63 -6.87
C ILE A 51 -16.81 4.90 -5.60
N GLY A 52 -15.90 4.01 -5.21
CA GLY A 52 -15.14 4.16 -3.98
C GLY A 52 -14.24 2.97 -3.64
N GLY A 53 -13.71 2.98 -2.42
CA GLY A 53 -12.89 1.91 -1.86
C GLY A 53 -13.71 0.81 -1.18
N ASP A 54 -13.06 0.09 -0.28
CA ASP A 54 -13.57 -1.04 0.47
C ASP A 54 -14.87 -0.74 1.24
N ASP A 55 -14.92 0.33 2.02
CA ASP A 55 -16.12 0.73 2.78
C ASP A 55 -17.31 1.03 1.86
N THR A 56 -17.05 1.59 0.67
CA THR A 56 -18.08 1.87 -0.33
C THR A 56 -18.58 0.59 -0.98
N ALA A 57 -17.71 -0.39 -1.22
CA ALA A 57 -18.08 -1.70 -1.75
C ALA A 57 -18.99 -2.45 -0.77
N VAL A 58 -18.69 -2.44 0.53
CA VAL A 58 -19.54 -3.00 1.58
C VAL A 58 -20.90 -2.28 1.64
N SER A 59 -20.90 -0.96 1.52
CA SER A 59 -22.14 -0.18 1.47
C SER A 59 -22.99 -0.54 0.25
N ALA A 60 -22.35 -0.74 -0.91
CA ALA A 60 -23.03 -1.17 -2.14
C ALA A 60 -23.69 -2.54 -1.99
N LEU A 61 -22.99 -3.53 -1.37
CA LEU A 61 -23.56 -4.82 -1.06
C LEU A 61 -24.82 -4.69 -0.20
N LYS A 62 -24.73 -3.98 0.95
CA LYS A 62 -25.86 -3.85 1.89
C LYS A 62 -27.07 -3.16 1.24
N VAL A 63 -26.83 -2.13 0.40
CA VAL A 63 -27.91 -1.49 -0.38
C VAL A 63 -28.50 -2.46 -1.39
N ASN A 64 -27.69 -3.25 -2.09
CA ASN A 64 -28.17 -4.27 -3.04
C ASN A 64 -29.06 -5.31 -2.36
N GLU A 65 -28.67 -5.81 -1.19
CA GLU A 65 -29.44 -6.79 -0.40
C GLU A 65 -30.77 -6.17 0.10
N MET A 66 -30.72 -4.99 0.72
CA MET A 66 -31.90 -4.30 1.26
C MET A 66 -32.88 -3.91 0.15
N ALA A 67 -32.40 -3.53 -1.00
CA ALA A 67 -33.23 -3.16 -2.14
C ALA A 67 -33.99 -4.37 -2.73
N SER A 68 -33.48 -5.60 -2.53
CA SER A 68 -34.15 -6.84 -2.96
C SER A 68 -34.60 -6.81 -4.43
N GLY A 69 -33.71 -6.40 -5.34
CA GLY A 69 -33.97 -6.31 -6.78
C GLY A 69 -34.70 -5.04 -7.25
N ARG A 70 -35.21 -4.20 -6.35
CA ARG A 70 -35.88 -2.92 -6.72
C ARG A 70 -34.89 -1.86 -7.20
N ILE A 71 -33.63 -1.94 -6.78
CA ILE A 71 -32.53 -1.11 -7.24
C ILE A 71 -31.40 -2.06 -7.64
N ARG A 72 -30.94 -1.97 -8.86
CA ARG A 72 -29.71 -2.65 -9.32
C ARG A 72 -28.51 -1.87 -8.84
N VAL A 73 -27.50 -2.55 -8.31
CA VAL A 73 -26.31 -1.91 -7.72
C VAL A 73 -25.06 -2.47 -8.35
N VAL A 74 -24.19 -1.59 -8.83
CA VAL A 74 -22.87 -1.92 -9.39
C VAL A 74 -21.83 -1.03 -8.72
N HIS A 75 -20.67 -1.59 -8.40
CA HIS A 75 -19.57 -0.88 -7.75
C HIS A 75 -18.36 -0.71 -8.69
N VAL A 76 -17.79 0.49 -8.73
CA VAL A 76 -16.54 0.79 -9.44
C VAL A 76 -15.42 0.98 -8.40
N PRO A 77 -14.35 0.16 -8.44
CA PRO A 77 -13.29 0.17 -7.43
C PRO A 77 -12.38 1.38 -7.60
N LYS A 78 -12.45 2.33 -6.66
CA LYS A 78 -11.65 3.57 -6.64
C LYS A 78 -10.92 3.70 -5.31
N THR A 79 -9.60 3.47 -5.32
CA THR A 79 -8.71 3.76 -4.21
C THR A 79 -7.28 3.95 -4.70
N ILE A 80 -6.52 4.83 -4.04
CA ILE A 80 -5.07 4.95 -4.30
C ILE A 80 -4.27 3.89 -3.54
N ASP A 81 -4.90 3.18 -2.60
CA ASP A 81 -4.25 2.23 -1.70
C ASP A 81 -3.99 0.88 -2.38
N ASN A 82 -4.70 0.60 -3.49
CA ASN A 82 -4.62 -0.65 -4.26
C ASN A 82 -4.92 -1.92 -3.45
N ASP A 83 -5.75 -1.78 -2.44
CA ASP A 83 -6.03 -2.77 -1.39
C ASP A 83 -7.32 -3.58 -1.60
N LEU A 84 -8.11 -3.29 -2.64
CA LEU A 84 -9.27 -4.10 -3.00
C LEU A 84 -8.86 -5.45 -3.60
N ASP A 85 -9.62 -6.50 -3.29
CA ASP A 85 -9.38 -7.89 -3.73
C ASP A 85 -9.65 -8.09 -5.23
N LEU A 86 -8.90 -7.36 -6.05
CA LEU A 86 -8.87 -7.55 -7.50
C LEU A 86 -7.83 -8.63 -7.86
N PRO A 87 -7.99 -9.35 -8.97
CA PRO A 87 -7.02 -10.32 -9.44
C PRO A 87 -5.60 -9.72 -9.55
N HIS A 88 -4.59 -10.58 -9.42
CA HIS A 88 -3.19 -10.15 -9.49
C HIS A 88 -2.90 -9.35 -10.78
N GLY A 89 -2.12 -8.29 -10.63
CA GLY A 89 -1.72 -7.43 -11.74
C GLY A 89 -2.75 -6.36 -12.13
N ILE A 90 -3.97 -6.39 -11.58
CA ILE A 90 -5.01 -5.40 -11.88
C ILE A 90 -5.02 -4.33 -10.79
N PRO A 91 -4.64 -3.07 -11.11
CA PRO A 91 -4.69 -2.00 -10.13
C PRO A 91 -6.12 -1.46 -9.95
N THR A 92 -6.37 -0.86 -8.79
CA THR A 92 -7.52 0.03 -8.61
C THR A 92 -7.27 1.34 -9.34
N PHE A 93 -8.31 1.99 -9.88
CA PHE A 93 -8.09 3.28 -10.52
C PHE A 93 -7.72 4.36 -9.49
N GLY A 94 -6.82 5.23 -9.89
CA GLY A 94 -6.20 6.24 -9.05
C GLY A 94 -4.86 5.82 -8.43
N PHE A 95 -4.60 4.51 -8.28
CA PHE A 95 -3.33 4.01 -7.75
C PHE A 95 -2.12 4.39 -8.65
N GLN A 96 -2.23 4.21 -9.95
CA GLN A 96 -1.12 4.49 -10.86
C GLN A 96 -0.81 5.98 -10.93
N THR A 97 -1.83 6.84 -10.91
CA THR A 97 -1.65 8.29 -10.82
C THR A 97 -1.00 8.68 -9.49
N ALA A 98 -1.52 8.18 -8.37
CA ALA A 98 -0.96 8.47 -7.04
C ALA A 98 0.51 8.04 -6.95
N ARG A 99 0.84 6.84 -7.45
CA ARG A 99 2.21 6.34 -7.51
C ARG A 99 3.10 7.25 -8.36
N HIS A 100 2.64 7.68 -9.53
CA HIS A 100 3.39 8.56 -10.43
C HIS A 100 3.72 9.90 -9.76
N ILE A 101 2.73 10.57 -9.18
CA ILE A 101 2.93 11.85 -8.49
C ILE A 101 3.82 11.66 -7.25
N GLY A 102 3.64 10.58 -6.49
CA GLY A 102 4.51 10.24 -5.37
C GLY A 102 5.97 10.07 -5.78
N VAL A 103 6.21 9.45 -6.94
CA VAL A 103 7.55 9.31 -7.54
C VAL A 103 8.15 10.67 -7.84
N GLU A 104 7.40 11.57 -8.48
CA GLU A 104 7.90 12.92 -8.81
C GLU A 104 8.25 13.73 -7.55
N VAL A 105 7.42 13.65 -6.51
CA VAL A 105 7.70 14.30 -5.21
C VAL A 105 8.97 13.73 -4.58
N VAL A 106 9.09 12.40 -4.52
CA VAL A 106 10.23 11.73 -3.86
C VAL A 106 11.53 11.95 -4.61
N LYS A 107 11.54 11.97 -5.94
CA LYS A 107 12.72 12.34 -6.74
C LYS A 107 13.28 13.70 -6.35
N ASN A 108 12.41 14.70 -6.18
CA ASN A 108 12.83 16.02 -5.73
C ASN A 108 13.41 15.99 -4.31
N LEU A 109 12.80 15.21 -3.40
CA LEU A 109 13.32 15.04 -2.03
C LEU A 109 14.67 14.32 -2.02
N MET A 110 14.94 13.38 -2.93
CA MET A 110 16.23 12.71 -3.06
C MET A 110 17.34 13.68 -3.47
N VAL A 111 17.04 14.59 -4.39
CA VAL A 111 18.00 15.65 -4.80
C VAL A 111 18.28 16.59 -3.63
N ASP A 112 17.26 17.04 -2.91
CA ASP A 112 17.43 17.90 -1.73
C ASP A 112 18.18 17.16 -0.60
N ALA A 113 17.87 15.89 -0.35
CA ALA A 113 18.56 15.07 0.65
C ALA A 113 20.07 15.04 0.38
N GLN A 114 20.47 14.78 -0.87
CA GLN A 114 21.86 14.74 -1.28
C GLN A 114 22.54 16.11 -1.17
N THR A 115 21.86 17.19 -1.61
CA THR A 115 22.40 18.55 -1.60
C THR A 115 22.62 19.08 -0.19
N THR A 116 21.74 18.71 0.74
CA THR A 116 21.70 19.26 2.10
C THR A 116 22.21 18.28 3.16
N SER A 117 22.66 17.08 2.76
CA SER A 117 23.17 16.04 3.65
C SER A 117 22.18 15.68 4.77
N ARG A 118 20.91 15.44 4.40
CA ARG A 118 19.84 15.11 5.35
C ARG A 118 19.08 13.85 4.94
N TRP A 119 18.29 13.33 5.87
CA TRP A 119 17.34 12.26 5.64
C TRP A 119 15.92 12.79 5.52
N TYR A 120 15.15 12.19 4.63
CA TYR A 120 13.70 12.34 4.58
C TYR A 120 13.01 11.05 5.00
N PHE A 121 12.12 11.15 5.98
CA PHE A 121 11.15 10.11 6.30
C PHE A 121 9.83 10.48 5.64
N VAL A 122 9.51 9.82 4.55
CA VAL A 122 8.33 10.09 3.74
C VAL A 122 7.25 9.10 4.13
N ILE A 123 6.26 9.57 4.87
CA ILE A 123 5.11 8.76 5.27
C ILE A 123 4.12 8.74 4.12
N SER A 124 3.93 7.57 3.52
CA SER A 124 3.02 7.40 2.40
C SER A 124 1.66 6.92 2.87
N MET A 125 0.60 7.61 2.44
CA MET A 125 -0.76 7.13 2.59
C MET A 125 -0.92 5.75 1.95
N GLY A 126 -1.86 4.92 2.42
CA GLY A 126 -2.08 3.56 1.92
C GLY A 126 -2.90 2.70 2.87
N ARG A 127 -3.40 3.27 3.98
CA ARG A 127 -4.15 2.54 5.02
C ARG A 127 -3.39 1.28 5.46
N LYS A 128 -4.00 0.09 5.27
CA LYS A 128 -3.47 -1.18 5.77
C LYS A 128 -2.41 -1.81 4.89
N ALA A 129 -2.42 -1.50 3.59
CA ALA A 129 -1.55 -2.13 2.60
C ALA A 129 -0.38 -1.25 2.18
N GLY A 130 0.79 -1.83 2.01
CA GLY A 130 2.01 -1.15 1.63
C GLY A 130 2.19 -0.91 0.12
N HIS A 131 1.19 -1.17 -0.72
CA HIS A 131 1.32 -1.09 -2.18
C HIS A 131 1.82 0.26 -2.69
N LEU A 132 1.26 1.36 -2.17
CA LEU A 132 1.62 2.70 -2.64
C LEU A 132 3.04 3.07 -2.20
N ALA A 133 3.39 2.85 -0.93
CA ALA A 133 4.73 3.08 -0.40
C ALA A 133 5.77 2.27 -1.17
N LEU A 134 5.53 0.96 -1.36
CA LEU A 134 6.43 0.06 -2.10
C LEU A 134 6.55 0.47 -3.56
N GLY A 135 5.43 0.84 -4.20
CA GLY A 135 5.40 1.26 -5.60
C GLY A 135 6.22 2.54 -5.84
N ILE A 136 6.10 3.53 -4.93
CA ILE A 136 6.88 4.77 -4.98
C ILE A 136 8.36 4.47 -4.70
N GLY A 137 8.65 3.73 -3.63
CA GLY A 137 10.01 3.43 -3.20
C GLY A 137 10.80 2.63 -4.23
N LYS A 138 10.17 1.59 -4.81
CA LYS A 138 10.77 0.78 -5.87
C LYS A 138 11.05 1.60 -7.14
N ALA A 139 10.11 2.45 -7.54
CA ALA A 139 10.25 3.24 -8.76
C ALA A 139 11.29 4.36 -8.64
N THR A 140 11.45 4.96 -7.46
CA THR A 140 12.45 6.01 -7.22
C THR A 140 13.83 5.47 -6.88
N GLY A 141 13.95 4.20 -6.47
CA GLY A 141 15.16 3.68 -5.86
C GLY A 141 15.47 4.36 -4.52
N ALA A 142 14.43 4.65 -3.72
CA ALA A 142 14.59 5.21 -2.38
C ALA A 142 15.56 4.37 -1.54
N THR A 143 16.27 5.00 -0.60
CA THR A 143 17.29 4.32 0.22
C THR A 143 16.71 3.08 0.91
N LEU A 144 15.50 3.19 1.45
CA LEU A 144 14.73 2.04 1.90
C LEU A 144 13.22 2.31 1.86
N THR A 145 12.44 1.26 1.88
CA THR A 145 10.98 1.31 2.01
C THR A 145 10.57 0.35 3.12
N LEU A 146 9.64 0.79 3.98
CA LEU A 146 9.06 -0.01 5.06
C LEU A 146 7.57 -0.17 4.82
N ILE A 147 7.10 -1.41 4.80
CA ILE A 147 5.67 -1.75 4.66
C ILE A 147 5.26 -2.74 5.76
N PRO A 148 4.00 -2.75 6.19
CA PRO A 148 3.57 -3.64 7.28
C PRO A 148 3.71 -5.12 6.94
N GLU A 149 3.55 -5.51 5.68
CA GLU A 149 3.55 -6.90 5.22
C GLU A 149 4.90 -7.61 5.40
N GLU A 150 5.99 -6.86 5.53
CA GLU A 150 7.31 -7.46 5.76
C GLU A 150 7.54 -7.94 7.20
N PHE A 151 6.65 -7.64 8.13
CA PHE A 151 6.78 -8.01 9.54
C PHE A 151 5.97 -9.24 9.95
N SER A 152 5.53 -10.07 9.00
CA SER A 152 4.84 -11.36 9.23
C SER A 152 3.81 -11.30 10.35
N ASN A 153 2.58 -10.87 10.12
CA ASN A 153 1.39 -10.97 11.00
C ASN A 153 1.60 -10.85 12.55
N LYS A 154 2.80 -10.48 13.00
CA LYS A 154 3.14 -10.22 14.39
C LYS A 154 2.99 -8.74 14.68
N LEU A 155 2.55 -8.41 15.86
CA LEU A 155 2.60 -7.03 16.35
C LEU A 155 4.06 -6.55 16.32
N ILE A 156 4.27 -5.38 15.73
CA ILE A 156 5.58 -4.80 15.52
C ILE A 156 5.93 -3.96 16.75
N LYS A 157 7.09 -4.16 17.33
CA LYS A 157 7.61 -3.23 18.32
C LYS A 157 8.12 -1.97 17.61
N PHE A 158 7.72 -0.81 18.11
CA PHE A 158 8.14 0.47 17.54
C PHE A 158 9.67 0.61 17.49
N GLY A 159 10.37 0.14 18.55
CA GLY A 159 11.82 0.10 18.60
C GLY A 159 12.45 -0.69 17.43
N HIS A 160 11.79 -1.73 16.93
CA HIS A 160 12.28 -2.50 15.77
C HIS A 160 12.31 -1.64 14.50
N ILE A 161 11.25 -0.84 14.25
CA ILE A 161 11.23 0.10 13.13
C ILE A 161 12.33 1.15 13.28
N VAL A 162 12.51 1.67 14.49
CA VAL A 162 13.57 2.64 14.81
C VAL A 162 14.95 2.05 14.51
N ASP A 163 15.24 0.84 14.98
CA ASP A 163 16.55 0.21 14.78
C ASP A 163 16.84 -0.16 13.33
N ILE A 164 15.82 -0.51 12.52
CA ILE A 164 15.98 -0.68 11.05
C ILE A 164 16.44 0.64 10.41
N LEU A 165 15.82 1.76 10.76
CA LEU A 165 16.17 3.08 10.21
C LEU A 165 17.55 3.54 10.69
N VAL A 166 17.85 3.34 11.97
CA VAL A 166 19.18 3.66 12.54
C VAL A 166 20.26 2.83 11.88
N GLY A 167 20.05 1.52 11.72
CA GLY A 167 20.97 0.64 11.02
C GLY A 167 21.23 1.04 9.57
N ALA A 168 20.17 1.46 8.86
CA ALA A 168 20.31 1.98 7.49
C ALA A 168 21.11 3.30 7.45
N ILE A 169 20.91 4.21 8.42
CA ILE A 169 21.65 5.46 8.56
C ILE A 169 23.13 5.16 8.83
N ILE A 170 23.43 4.29 9.79
CA ILE A 170 24.81 3.89 10.12
C ILE A 170 25.50 3.27 8.89
N LYS A 171 24.82 2.36 8.21
CA LYS A 171 25.36 1.72 7.01
C LYS A 171 25.64 2.73 5.89
N ARG A 172 24.76 3.70 5.69
CA ARG A 172 24.96 4.75 4.69
C ARG A 172 26.13 5.67 5.06
N LEU A 173 26.22 6.04 6.35
CA LEU A 173 27.35 6.82 6.88
C LEU A 173 28.68 6.09 6.70
N SER A 174 28.72 4.75 6.88
CA SER A 174 29.94 3.96 6.69
C SER A 174 30.45 4.01 5.23
N TYR A 175 29.59 4.32 4.27
CA TYR A 175 29.95 4.57 2.87
C TYR A 175 30.24 6.06 2.57
N GLY A 176 30.34 6.91 3.60
CA GLY A 176 30.59 8.36 3.45
C GLY A 176 29.40 9.15 2.92
N LYS A 177 28.19 8.61 3.00
CA LYS A 177 26.95 9.27 2.52
C LYS A 177 26.04 9.60 3.69
N PRO A 178 25.91 10.88 4.07
CA PRO A 178 25.08 11.27 5.21
C PRO A 178 23.59 11.47 4.87
N ASP A 179 23.21 11.35 3.61
CA ASP A 179 21.87 11.58 3.07
C ASP A 179 21.09 10.30 2.87
N GLY A 180 19.75 10.38 2.81
CA GLY A 180 18.91 9.27 2.43
C GLY A 180 17.42 9.62 2.40
N VAL A 181 16.63 8.74 1.78
CA VAL A 181 15.17 8.83 1.78
C VAL A 181 14.59 7.48 2.17
N ALA A 182 13.80 7.45 3.23
CA ALA A 182 13.02 6.31 3.65
C ALA A 182 11.54 6.54 3.32
N ILE A 183 10.94 5.64 2.55
CA ILE A 183 9.49 5.62 2.32
C ILE A 183 8.88 4.68 3.35
N ILE A 184 7.86 5.15 4.07
CA ILE A 184 7.29 4.45 5.20
C ILE A 184 5.77 4.41 5.01
N ALA A 185 5.20 3.22 4.92
CA ALA A 185 3.75 3.07 4.83
C ALA A 185 3.09 3.50 6.15
N GLU A 186 2.06 4.35 6.07
CA GLU A 186 1.31 4.78 7.26
C GLU A 186 0.67 3.61 8.00
N GLY A 187 0.32 2.54 7.29
CA GLY A 187 -0.29 1.33 7.83
C GLY A 187 0.56 0.59 8.88
N LEU A 188 1.85 0.87 8.96
CA LEU A 188 2.70 0.35 10.05
C LEU A 188 2.16 0.69 11.43
N VAL A 189 1.47 1.83 11.57
CA VAL A 189 0.87 2.25 12.85
C VAL A 189 -0.18 1.25 13.34
N GLU A 190 -1.02 0.71 12.44
CA GLU A 190 -2.05 -0.27 12.82
C GLU A 190 -1.48 -1.64 13.25
N HIS A 191 -0.21 -1.90 12.91
CA HIS A 191 0.47 -3.15 13.23
C HIS A 191 1.38 -3.02 14.45
N LEU A 192 1.45 -1.83 15.07
CA LEU A 192 2.22 -1.64 16.30
C LEU A 192 1.59 -2.43 17.47
N ASP A 193 2.43 -2.87 18.35
CA ASP A 193 2.03 -3.40 19.65
C ASP A 193 1.16 -2.36 20.39
N SER A 194 0.13 -2.83 21.10
CA SER A 194 -0.86 -1.95 21.72
C SER A 194 -0.25 -1.00 22.75
N ALA A 195 0.77 -1.43 23.49
CA ALA A 195 1.46 -0.59 24.46
C ALA A 195 2.26 0.53 23.77
N ASP A 196 2.91 0.21 22.63
CA ASP A 196 3.58 1.20 21.81
C ASP A 196 2.56 2.19 21.21
N LEU A 197 1.45 1.68 20.68
CA LEU A 197 0.41 2.52 20.08
C LEU A 197 -0.21 3.49 21.09
N GLU A 198 -0.56 3.01 22.30
CA GLU A 198 -1.11 3.85 23.38
C GLU A 198 -0.11 4.92 23.86
N SER A 199 1.19 4.61 23.83
CA SER A 199 2.25 5.56 24.18
C SER A 199 2.45 6.66 23.14
N LEU A 200 2.03 6.43 21.90
CA LEU A 200 2.29 7.34 20.79
C LEU A 200 1.16 8.33 20.54
N VAL A 201 -0.11 8.01 20.90
CA VAL A 201 -1.25 8.78 20.38
C VAL A 201 -2.52 8.69 21.24
N GLU A 202 -3.28 9.81 21.31
CA GLU A 202 -4.72 9.78 21.51
C GLU A 202 -5.38 9.28 20.19
N VAL A 203 -5.89 8.03 20.21
CA VAL A 203 -6.38 7.35 19.01
C VAL A 203 -7.78 7.83 18.65
N GLU A 204 -7.90 8.72 17.67
CA GLU A 204 -9.19 9.06 17.05
C GLU A 204 -9.62 8.05 15.98
N ARG A 205 -10.94 7.76 15.91
CA ARG A 205 -11.52 6.85 14.94
C ARG A 205 -12.53 7.55 14.02
N ASP A 206 -12.62 7.09 12.78
CA ASP A 206 -13.60 7.60 11.82
C ASP A 206 -15.00 6.95 12.00
N ALA A 207 -15.96 7.34 11.15
CA ALA A 207 -17.33 6.81 11.17
C ALA A 207 -17.44 5.30 10.82
N HIS A 208 -16.37 4.69 10.33
CA HIS A 208 -16.25 3.28 10.01
C HIS A 208 -15.38 2.50 11.03
N ASP A 209 -15.07 3.14 12.18
CA ASP A 209 -14.24 2.59 13.26
C ASP A 209 -12.76 2.35 12.87
N ASN A 210 -12.27 2.97 11.80
CA ASN A 210 -10.87 2.91 11.45
C ASN A 210 -10.09 4.01 12.19
N ILE A 211 -8.85 3.69 12.60
CA ILE A 211 -7.93 4.67 13.17
C ILE A 211 -7.66 5.76 12.13
N ARG A 212 -7.74 7.02 12.53
CA ARG A 212 -7.41 8.18 11.69
C ARG A 212 -5.90 8.36 11.58
N ILE A 213 -5.23 7.40 10.94
CA ILE A 213 -3.77 7.32 10.84
C ILE A 213 -3.18 8.62 10.27
N ALA A 214 -3.85 9.22 9.29
CA ALA A 214 -3.37 10.44 8.64
C ALA A 214 -3.34 11.67 9.58
N GLU A 215 -4.02 11.61 10.73
CA GLU A 215 -4.03 12.65 11.75
C GLU A 215 -2.95 12.40 12.84
N ILE A 216 -2.38 11.17 12.85
CA ILE A 216 -1.27 10.83 13.72
C ILE A 216 0.02 11.42 13.14
N ASN A 217 0.74 12.17 13.93
CA ASN A 217 2.04 12.72 13.49
C ASN A 217 3.16 11.68 13.57
N PHE A 218 2.88 10.49 12.96
CA PHE A 218 3.76 9.33 13.01
C PHE A 218 5.18 9.64 12.53
N GLY A 219 5.30 10.43 11.48
CA GLY A 219 6.60 10.81 10.92
C GLY A 219 7.47 11.60 11.91
N GLU A 220 6.90 12.56 12.64
CA GLU A 220 7.64 13.35 13.63
C GLU A 220 8.01 12.52 14.86
N ILE A 221 7.12 11.64 15.29
CA ILE A 221 7.40 10.71 16.40
C ILE A 221 8.56 9.79 16.03
N LEU A 222 8.49 9.17 14.85
CA LEU A 222 9.53 8.27 14.34
C LEU A 222 10.88 8.99 14.19
N LYS A 223 10.88 10.19 13.62
CA LYS A 223 12.06 11.07 13.53
C LYS A 223 12.67 11.32 14.90
N SER A 224 11.87 11.71 15.88
CA SER A 224 12.34 11.99 17.24
C SER A 224 13.02 10.76 17.85
N LYS A 225 12.39 9.59 17.76
CA LYS A 225 12.92 8.34 18.31
C LYS A 225 14.18 7.86 17.62
N VAL A 226 14.25 8.00 16.30
CA VAL A 226 15.48 7.69 15.54
C VAL A 226 16.61 8.65 15.94
N GLN A 227 16.33 9.95 16.12
CA GLN A 227 17.33 10.92 16.56
C GLN A 227 17.80 10.67 18.01
N GLU A 228 16.89 10.28 18.91
CA GLU A 228 17.25 9.84 20.27
C GLU A 228 18.18 8.63 20.21
N ARG A 229 17.84 7.61 19.43
CA ARG A 229 18.63 6.39 19.29
C ARG A 229 20.01 6.64 18.65
N LEU A 230 20.10 7.51 17.66
CA LEU A 230 21.40 7.92 17.08
C LEU A 230 22.29 8.64 18.09
N LYS A 231 21.72 9.45 18.98
CA LYS A 231 22.49 10.14 20.05
C LYS A 231 23.13 9.17 21.02
N GLU A 232 22.52 8.01 21.30
CA GLU A 232 23.12 6.95 22.14
C GLU A 232 24.46 6.46 21.57
N PHE A 233 24.61 6.53 20.25
CA PHE A 233 25.83 6.17 19.51
C PHE A 233 26.74 7.39 19.22
N GLY A 234 26.42 8.57 19.77
CA GLY A 234 27.17 9.80 19.49
C GLY A 234 26.97 10.33 18.07
N LEU A 235 26.02 9.78 17.31
CA LEU A 235 25.73 10.17 15.94
C LEU A 235 24.70 11.29 15.87
N LYS A 236 24.82 12.12 14.84
CA LYS A 236 23.85 13.18 14.53
C LYS A 236 23.43 13.07 13.07
N SER A 237 22.14 13.09 12.83
CA SER A 237 21.57 13.19 11.49
C SER A 237 20.44 14.21 11.48
N THR A 238 20.40 15.04 10.46
CA THR A 238 19.25 15.90 10.20
C THR A 238 18.19 15.09 9.51
N ILE A 239 17.02 14.94 10.14
CA ILE A 239 15.90 14.15 9.61
C ILE A 239 14.71 15.09 9.45
N VAL A 240 14.04 15.02 8.31
CA VAL A 240 12.79 15.73 8.00
C VAL A 240 11.70 14.73 7.75
N ALA A 241 10.60 14.83 8.49
CA ALA A 241 9.41 14.03 8.23
C ALA A 241 8.50 14.75 7.23
N LYS A 242 7.97 14.01 6.26
CA LYS A 242 7.04 14.52 5.26
C LYS A 242 5.95 13.50 4.98
N ASN A 243 4.70 13.91 5.18
CA ASN A 243 3.56 13.10 4.77
C ASN A 243 3.25 13.37 3.30
N ILE A 244 2.94 12.31 2.54
CA ILE A 244 2.44 12.39 1.17
C ILE A 244 1.13 11.58 1.09
N GLY A 245 0.08 12.18 0.57
CA GLY A 245 -1.23 11.51 0.54
C GLY A 245 -2.32 12.34 -0.11
N TYR A 246 -2.74 13.43 0.51
CA TYR A 246 -3.85 14.25 0.00
C TYR A 246 -3.57 14.85 -1.38
N GLU A 247 -2.36 15.30 -1.63
CA GLU A 247 -1.90 15.76 -2.93
C GLU A 247 -1.95 14.65 -4.00
N LEU A 248 -1.72 13.40 -3.61
CA LEU A 248 -1.77 12.25 -4.52
C LEU A 248 -3.20 11.91 -4.94
N ARG A 249 -4.19 12.15 -4.06
CA ARG A 249 -5.60 11.86 -4.32
C ARG A 249 -6.24 12.82 -5.31
N CYS A 250 -5.76 14.04 -5.38
CA CYS A 250 -6.37 15.13 -6.12
C CYS A 250 -5.59 15.49 -7.39
N ALA A 251 -4.49 14.78 -7.66
CA ALA A 251 -3.71 14.98 -8.87
C ALA A 251 -4.51 14.64 -10.13
N ASP A 252 -4.25 15.36 -11.20
CA ASP A 252 -4.82 15.03 -12.50
C ASP A 252 -4.34 13.65 -12.94
N PRO A 253 -5.24 12.82 -13.50
CA PRO A 253 -4.91 11.43 -13.83
C PRO A 253 -3.88 11.36 -14.97
N ILE A 254 -2.98 10.38 -14.86
CA ILE A 254 -2.07 10.00 -15.94
C ILE A 254 -2.82 9.23 -17.02
N PRO A 255 -2.26 9.11 -18.25
CA PRO A 255 -2.92 8.43 -19.39
C PRO A 255 -3.51 7.06 -19.05
N PHE A 256 -2.82 6.26 -18.22
CA PHE A 256 -3.34 4.97 -17.76
C PHE A 256 -4.70 5.10 -17.06
N ASP A 257 -4.82 5.98 -16.07
CA ASP A 257 -6.07 6.16 -15.32
C ASP A 257 -7.14 6.89 -16.17
N MET A 258 -6.74 7.77 -17.10
CA MET A 258 -7.67 8.41 -18.04
C MET A 258 -8.39 7.37 -18.92
N GLU A 259 -7.68 6.38 -19.44
CA GLU A 259 -8.21 5.29 -20.24
C GLU A 259 -9.00 4.31 -19.35
N TYR A 260 -8.39 3.85 -18.28
CA TYR A 260 -8.93 2.83 -17.39
C TYR A 260 -10.26 3.25 -16.74
N THR A 261 -10.40 4.51 -16.35
CA THR A 261 -11.68 5.02 -15.78
C THR A 261 -12.80 5.04 -16.81
N ARG A 262 -12.49 5.23 -18.09
CA ARG A 262 -13.49 5.17 -19.19
C ARG A 262 -13.96 3.73 -19.41
N ASP A 263 -13.03 2.76 -19.38
CA ASP A 263 -13.35 1.35 -19.52
C ASP A 263 -14.21 0.85 -18.35
N LEU A 264 -13.84 1.21 -17.12
CA LEU A 264 -14.61 0.89 -15.93
C LEU A 264 -16.00 1.54 -15.94
N GLY A 265 -16.08 2.82 -16.32
CA GLY A 265 -17.35 3.57 -16.38
C GLY A 265 -18.30 3.03 -17.43
N PHE A 266 -17.80 2.75 -18.65
CA PHE A 266 -18.57 2.13 -19.72
C PHE A 266 -19.08 0.75 -19.33
N SER A 267 -18.20 -0.09 -18.80
CA SER A 267 -18.55 -1.46 -18.37
C SER A 267 -19.58 -1.48 -17.25
N ALA A 268 -19.46 -0.57 -16.27
CA ALA A 268 -20.45 -0.43 -15.18
C ALA A 268 -21.83 -0.04 -15.74
N ALA A 269 -21.85 0.95 -16.63
CA ALA A 269 -23.10 1.44 -17.25
C ALA A 269 -23.74 0.34 -18.13
N GLN A 270 -22.96 -0.30 -18.99
CA GLN A 270 -23.47 -1.36 -19.86
C GLN A 270 -24.01 -2.55 -19.05
N PHE A 271 -23.24 -3.03 -18.07
CA PHE A 271 -23.64 -4.16 -17.23
C PHE A 271 -24.96 -3.91 -16.49
N ILE A 272 -25.13 -2.71 -15.89
CA ILE A 272 -26.36 -2.38 -15.15
C ILE A 272 -27.56 -2.19 -16.09
N LEU A 273 -27.35 -1.68 -17.31
CA LEU A 273 -28.40 -1.54 -18.34
C LEU A 273 -28.84 -2.89 -18.87
N ASP A 274 -27.92 -3.82 -19.05
CA ASP A 274 -28.21 -5.21 -19.49
C ASP A 274 -28.84 -6.08 -18.39
N GLY A 275 -29.16 -5.48 -17.23
CA GLY A 275 -29.85 -6.16 -16.16
C GLY A 275 -28.91 -6.71 -15.05
N GLY A 276 -27.62 -6.50 -15.16
CA GLY A 276 -26.64 -6.91 -14.14
C GLY A 276 -26.81 -6.12 -12.82
N SER A 277 -26.45 -6.77 -11.71
CA SER A 277 -26.49 -6.21 -10.37
C SER A 277 -25.60 -6.99 -9.41
N GLY A 278 -25.25 -6.41 -8.26
CA GLY A 278 -24.57 -7.10 -7.16
C GLY A 278 -23.10 -7.43 -7.45
N ALA A 279 -22.43 -6.61 -8.26
CA ALA A 279 -21.05 -6.87 -8.64
C ALA A 279 -20.18 -5.60 -8.60
N MET A 280 -18.89 -5.82 -8.41
CA MET A 280 -17.82 -4.86 -8.66
C MET A 280 -17.30 -5.05 -10.09
N VAL A 281 -17.03 -3.94 -10.76
CA VAL A 281 -16.48 -3.94 -12.13
C VAL A 281 -14.99 -4.24 -12.09
N SER A 282 -14.51 -5.10 -12.96
CA SER A 282 -13.09 -5.26 -13.25
C SER A 282 -12.83 -5.41 -14.75
N ILE A 283 -11.66 -4.95 -15.19
CA ILE A 283 -11.16 -5.18 -16.55
C ILE A 283 -9.99 -6.14 -16.46
N GLN A 284 -10.17 -7.35 -17.01
CA GLN A 284 -9.18 -8.42 -16.96
C GLN A 284 -8.76 -8.77 -18.39
N ASN A 285 -7.47 -8.62 -18.68
CA ASN A 285 -6.94 -8.86 -20.04
C ASN A 285 -7.72 -8.11 -21.14
N GLY A 286 -8.08 -6.84 -20.87
CA GLY A 286 -8.85 -6.00 -21.80
C GLY A 286 -10.34 -6.36 -21.93
N ARG A 287 -10.87 -7.22 -21.06
CA ARG A 287 -12.28 -7.63 -21.06
C ARG A 287 -12.94 -7.29 -19.73
N PHE A 288 -14.20 -6.90 -19.79
CA PHE A 288 -15.03 -6.74 -18.61
C PHE A 288 -15.32 -8.10 -17.94
N VAL A 289 -15.05 -8.19 -16.63
CA VAL A 289 -15.36 -9.36 -15.82
C VAL A 289 -16.03 -8.87 -14.52
N PRO A 290 -17.33 -9.16 -14.30
CA PRO A 290 -18.00 -8.80 -13.06
C PRO A 290 -17.49 -9.67 -11.91
N MET A 291 -17.14 -9.04 -10.80
CA MET A 291 -16.78 -9.70 -9.55
C MET A 291 -17.97 -9.56 -8.58
N PHE A 292 -18.69 -10.64 -8.35
CA PHE A 292 -19.90 -10.55 -7.53
C PHE A 292 -19.55 -10.28 -6.06
N PHE A 293 -20.37 -9.47 -5.40
CA PHE A 293 -20.13 -9.09 -3.98
C PHE A 293 -19.96 -10.27 -3.05
N LYS A 294 -20.72 -11.37 -3.29
CA LYS A 294 -20.63 -12.61 -2.51
C LYS A 294 -19.25 -13.27 -2.53
N ASP A 295 -18.45 -13.00 -3.57
CA ASP A 295 -17.14 -13.63 -3.79
C ASP A 295 -16.00 -12.77 -3.20
N ILE A 296 -16.21 -11.45 -3.11
CA ILE A 296 -15.18 -10.47 -2.65
C ILE A 296 -15.36 -10.04 -1.19
N ILE A 297 -16.52 -10.33 -0.58
CA ILE A 297 -16.80 -10.00 0.80
C ILE A 297 -16.67 -11.24 1.68
N ASP A 298 -15.90 -11.12 2.74
CA ASP A 298 -15.77 -12.17 3.75
C ASP A 298 -17.10 -12.32 4.50
N PRO A 299 -17.74 -13.51 4.45
CA PRO A 299 -19.05 -13.71 5.08
C PRO A 299 -19.01 -13.64 6.62
N LYS A 300 -17.83 -13.78 7.25
CA LYS A 300 -17.68 -13.72 8.71
C LYS A 300 -17.53 -12.30 9.20
N THR A 301 -16.73 -11.50 8.49
CA THR A 301 -16.43 -10.11 8.91
C THR A 301 -17.35 -9.09 8.25
N LEU A 302 -18.06 -9.46 7.18
CA LEU A 302 -18.86 -8.59 6.33
C LEU A 302 -18.05 -7.39 5.78
N LYS A 303 -16.75 -7.58 5.62
CA LYS A 303 -15.81 -6.60 5.02
C LYS A 303 -15.25 -7.18 3.73
N THR A 304 -14.79 -6.31 2.86
CA THR A 304 -14.01 -6.74 1.68
C THR A 304 -12.72 -7.41 2.14
N LYS A 305 -12.30 -8.43 1.41
CA LYS A 305 -10.94 -8.97 1.59
C LYS A 305 -9.95 -7.88 1.18
N ILE A 306 -8.93 -7.69 2.00
CA ILE A 306 -7.88 -6.71 1.74
C ILE A 306 -6.76 -7.41 0.97
N ARG A 307 -6.41 -6.85 -0.18
CA ARG A 307 -5.26 -7.30 -0.94
C ARG A 307 -4.00 -6.67 -0.36
N MET A 308 -3.20 -7.46 0.31
CA MET A 308 -1.90 -7.07 0.86
C MET A 308 -0.79 -7.27 -0.19
N VAL A 309 0.34 -6.59 0.01
CA VAL A 309 1.57 -6.92 -0.72
C VAL A 309 2.00 -8.33 -0.32
N ASP A 310 2.30 -9.17 -1.31
CA ASP A 310 2.88 -10.48 -1.04
C ASP A 310 4.41 -10.37 -0.86
N PRO A 311 4.92 -10.50 0.37
CA PRO A 311 6.36 -10.43 0.64
C PRO A 311 7.14 -11.64 0.10
N ALA A 312 6.44 -12.72 -0.29
CA ALA A 312 7.03 -13.87 -0.97
C ALA A 312 7.09 -13.68 -2.49
N SER A 313 6.57 -12.57 -3.03
CA SER A 313 6.63 -12.31 -4.48
C SER A 313 8.04 -11.93 -4.93
N GLU A 314 8.40 -12.33 -6.15
CA GLU A 314 9.66 -11.92 -6.79
C GLU A 314 9.77 -10.38 -6.90
N SER A 315 8.65 -9.70 -7.11
CA SER A 315 8.60 -8.24 -7.17
C SER A 315 9.02 -7.58 -5.86
N PHE A 316 8.61 -8.14 -4.72
CA PHE A 316 9.04 -7.67 -3.40
C PHE A 316 10.51 -8.04 -3.14
N TYR A 317 10.93 -9.26 -3.48
CA TYR A 317 12.33 -9.68 -3.39
C TYR A 317 13.27 -8.71 -4.12
N ILE A 318 12.95 -8.38 -5.39
CA ILE A 318 13.73 -7.44 -6.18
C ILE A 318 13.75 -6.07 -5.50
N ALA A 319 12.61 -5.55 -5.02
CA ALA A 319 12.57 -4.28 -4.32
C ALA A 319 13.49 -4.25 -3.10
N ARG A 320 13.46 -5.30 -2.29
CA ARG A 320 14.31 -5.45 -1.09
C ARG A 320 15.80 -5.49 -1.42
N ARG A 321 16.21 -6.09 -2.55
CA ARG A 321 17.62 -6.15 -2.99
C ARG A 321 18.22 -4.78 -3.29
N TYR A 322 17.42 -3.81 -3.66
CA TYR A 322 17.86 -2.44 -3.90
C TYR A 322 17.81 -1.54 -2.65
N MET A 323 17.21 -2.00 -1.56
CA MET A 323 17.16 -1.23 -0.32
C MET A 323 18.47 -1.35 0.46
N LEU A 324 18.89 -0.25 1.06
CA LEU A 324 20.02 -0.22 1.97
C LEU A 324 19.57 -0.50 3.39
N ARG A 325 19.80 -1.72 3.86
CA ARG A 325 19.55 -2.16 5.25
C ARG A 325 20.72 -2.99 5.75
N LEU A 326 20.83 -3.13 7.06
CA LEU A 326 21.68 -4.18 7.62
C LEU A 326 21.14 -5.54 7.16
N ASN A 327 22.04 -6.40 6.74
CA ASN A 327 21.73 -7.75 6.27
C ASN A 327 22.79 -8.74 6.77
N GLN A 328 22.55 -10.02 6.55
CA GLN A 328 23.43 -11.08 7.05
C GLN A 328 24.90 -10.93 6.61
N ALA A 329 25.13 -10.56 5.36
CA ALA A 329 26.50 -10.38 4.86
C ALA A 329 27.28 -9.30 5.61
N ASP A 330 26.61 -8.29 6.16
CA ASP A 330 27.23 -7.24 6.97
C ASP A 330 27.77 -7.78 8.31
N PHE A 331 27.18 -8.86 8.83
CA PHE A 331 27.59 -9.50 10.09
C PHE A 331 28.55 -10.69 9.87
N GLU A 332 28.52 -11.28 8.69
CA GLU A 332 29.40 -12.39 8.31
C GLU A 332 30.78 -11.91 7.80
N ASP A 333 30.84 -10.72 7.17
CA ASP A 333 32.09 -10.11 6.75
C ASP A 333 32.74 -9.33 7.90
N PRO A 334 33.89 -9.80 8.44
CA PRO A 334 34.56 -9.14 9.56
C PRO A 334 34.97 -7.69 9.25
N HIS A 335 35.29 -7.39 7.99
CA HIS A 335 35.72 -6.05 7.58
C HIS A 335 34.54 -5.08 7.56
N GLU A 336 33.41 -5.46 6.94
CA GLU A 336 32.21 -4.64 6.92
C GLU A 336 31.62 -4.47 8.34
N LEU A 337 31.61 -5.54 9.14
CA LEU A 337 31.16 -5.48 10.51
C LEU A 337 31.98 -4.52 11.37
N ALA A 338 33.33 -4.59 11.26
CA ALA A 338 34.23 -3.68 11.96
C ALA A 338 34.02 -2.22 11.53
N LYS A 339 33.81 -1.97 10.26
CA LYS A 339 33.54 -0.65 9.68
C LYS A 339 32.20 -0.06 10.18
N LEU A 340 31.15 -0.89 10.23
CA LEU A 340 29.84 -0.51 10.76
C LEU A 340 29.92 -0.18 12.26
N ALA A 341 30.58 -1.05 13.04
CA ALA A 341 30.78 -0.85 14.48
C ALA A 341 31.57 0.43 14.76
N ALA A 342 32.68 0.66 14.01
CA ALA A 342 33.47 1.88 14.14
C ALA A 342 32.66 3.13 13.78
N THR A 343 31.82 3.07 12.74
CA THR A 343 30.93 4.18 12.36
C THR A 343 29.94 4.51 13.46
N ALA A 344 29.42 3.50 14.16
CA ALA A 344 28.54 3.67 15.31
C ALA A 344 29.24 4.02 16.61
N GLY A 345 30.57 4.10 16.63
CA GLY A 345 31.36 4.34 17.87
C GLY A 345 31.27 3.19 18.86
N LEU A 346 31.02 1.95 18.39
CA LEU A 346 30.81 0.76 19.22
C LEU A 346 31.93 -0.27 19.01
N SER A 347 32.10 -1.15 20.01
CA SER A 347 32.80 -2.40 19.77
C SER A 347 31.94 -3.33 18.89
N ILE A 348 32.58 -4.29 18.22
CA ILE A 348 31.90 -5.29 17.37
C ILE A 348 30.80 -6.01 18.17
N ASP A 349 31.11 -6.46 19.38
CA ASP A 349 30.15 -7.19 20.23
C ASP A 349 28.93 -6.32 20.60
N LYS A 350 29.15 -5.05 20.92
CA LYS A 350 28.07 -4.12 21.22
C LYS A 350 27.23 -3.82 19.96
N PHE A 351 27.86 -3.71 18.79
CA PHE A 351 27.13 -3.52 17.53
C PHE A 351 26.22 -4.73 17.24
N LYS A 352 26.76 -5.94 17.36
CA LYS A 352 25.97 -7.17 17.23
C LYS A 352 24.80 -7.20 18.23
N GLN A 353 25.06 -6.97 19.52
CA GLN A 353 24.03 -6.95 20.56
C GLN A 353 22.87 -5.99 20.24
N ASN A 354 23.15 -4.84 19.59
CA ASN A 354 22.15 -3.85 19.27
C ASN A 354 21.38 -4.15 17.97
N PHE A 355 22.00 -4.79 16.97
CA PHE A 355 21.44 -4.83 15.62
C PHE A 355 21.33 -6.24 14.99
N GLU A 356 22.01 -7.28 15.51
CA GLU A 356 22.02 -8.61 14.88
C GLU A 356 20.61 -9.24 14.87
N TYR A 357 19.79 -8.96 15.89
CA TYR A 357 18.40 -9.43 15.96
C TYR A 357 17.53 -8.96 14.79
N LEU A 358 17.91 -7.89 14.09
CA LEU A 358 17.21 -7.39 12.90
C LEU A 358 17.27 -8.39 11.76
N ILE A 359 18.36 -9.19 11.69
CA ILE A 359 18.56 -10.21 10.64
C ILE A 359 17.66 -11.41 10.91
N ASP A 360 17.59 -11.87 12.16
CA ASP A 360 16.76 -13.02 12.54
C ASP A 360 15.27 -12.78 12.32
N ASN A 361 14.84 -11.52 12.37
CA ASN A 361 13.47 -11.10 12.15
C ASN A 361 13.21 -10.63 10.70
N ASP A 362 14.20 -10.66 9.82
CA ASP A 362 14.01 -10.28 8.41
C ASP A 362 13.30 -11.42 7.65
N LEU A 363 12.06 -11.16 7.24
CA LEU A 363 11.23 -12.12 6.54
C LEU A 363 11.87 -12.60 5.22
N LEU A 364 12.56 -11.70 4.52
CA LEU A 364 13.26 -12.06 3.29
C LEU A 364 14.39 -13.06 3.57
N TYR A 365 15.15 -12.85 4.63
CA TYR A 365 16.19 -13.78 5.05
C TYR A 365 15.61 -15.15 5.40
N GLN A 366 14.48 -15.17 6.12
CA GLN A 366 13.77 -16.41 6.43
C GLN A 366 13.33 -17.14 5.15
N PHE A 367 12.76 -16.45 4.18
CA PHE A 367 12.35 -17.04 2.90
C PHE A 367 13.51 -17.59 2.08
N ILE A 368 14.67 -16.90 2.07
CA ILE A 368 15.89 -17.40 1.43
C ILE A 368 16.37 -18.69 2.12
N LYS A 369 16.40 -18.69 3.47
CA LYS A 369 16.81 -19.84 4.26
C LYS A 369 15.88 -21.06 4.07
N GLU A 370 14.60 -20.81 3.87
CA GLU A 370 13.58 -21.84 3.59
C GLU A 370 13.57 -22.29 2.11
N GLY A 371 14.43 -21.73 1.27
CA GLY A 371 14.49 -22.06 -0.16
C GLY A 371 13.32 -21.55 -0.99
N LYS A 372 12.49 -20.65 -0.46
CA LYS A 372 11.37 -20.06 -1.18
C LYS A 372 11.81 -19.10 -2.29
N PHE A 373 13.02 -18.56 -2.19
CA PHE A 373 13.73 -17.87 -3.26
C PHE A 373 15.01 -18.64 -3.60
N ALA A 374 14.91 -19.62 -4.45
CA ALA A 374 16.07 -20.18 -5.08
C ALA A 374 16.68 -19.07 -5.97
N ILE A 375 17.83 -18.54 -5.58
CA ILE A 375 18.65 -17.80 -6.52
C ILE A 375 18.88 -18.79 -7.67
N ALA A 376 18.41 -18.45 -8.86
CA ALA A 376 18.63 -19.24 -10.06
C ALA A 376 20.15 -19.28 -10.36
N SER A 377 20.85 -20.09 -9.62
CA SER A 377 22.29 -20.34 -9.77
C SER A 377 22.58 -21.70 -10.39
N SER A 378 21.60 -22.30 -11.07
CA SER A 378 21.87 -23.47 -11.89
C SER A 378 20.91 -23.53 -13.07
N GLU A 379 21.46 -23.81 -14.23
CA GLU A 379 20.78 -24.04 -15.50
C GLU A 379 19.66 -25.10 -15.42
N SER A 380 19.62 -25.91 -14.34
CA SER A 380 18.61 -26.93 -14.08
C SER A 380 17.21 -26.38 -13.76
N ASN A 381 17.09 -25.18 -13.16
CA ASN A 381 15.80 -24.61 -12.80
C ASN A 381 15.09 -23.90 -13.99
N LEU A 382 15.85 -23.42 -14.98
CA LEU A 382 15.28 -22.89 -16.20
C LEU A 382 14.67 -24.01 -17.06
N ALA A 383 15.35 -25.16 -17.14
CA ALA A 383 14.86 -26.33 -17.85
C ALA A 383 13.59 -26.91 -17.22
N HIS A 384 13.48 -26.93 -15.87
CA HIS A 384 12.26 -27.40 -15.19
C HIS A 384 11.06 -26.46 -15.35
N ARG A 385 11.26 -25.15 -15.40
CA ARG A 385 10.18 -24.19 -15.69
C ARG A 385 9.71 -24.28 -17.14
N MET A 386 10.63 -24.41 -18.10
CA MET A 386 10.29 -24.59 -19.51
C MET A 386 9.61 -25.94 -19.79
N ALA A 387 9.96 -26.99 -19.08
CA ALA A 387 9.31 -28.30 -19.18
C ALA A 387 7.87 -28.29 -18.60
N SER A 388 7.62 -27.57 -17.50
CA SER A 388 6.28 -27.46 -16.90
C SER A 388 5.32 -26.53 -17.67
N GLU A 389 5.83 -25.65 -18.53
CA GLU A 389 5.01 -24.84 -19.44
C GLU A 389 4.65 -25.60 -20.72
N ASN A 390 5.53 -26.48 -21.21
CA ASN A 390 5.23 -27.32 -22.37
C ASN A 390 4.24 -28.45 -22.08
N ASP A 391 4.21 -28.99 -20.86
CA ASP A 391 3.19 -30.00 -20.46
C ASP A 391 1.76 -29.45 -20.35
N LYS A 392 1.60 -28.11 -20.30
CA LYS A 392 0.27 -27.48 -20.25
C LYS A 392 -0.29 -27.10 -21.61
N THR A 393 0.49 -27.21 -22.66
CA THR A 393 0.05 -26.89 -24.04
C THR A 393 -0.40 -28.12 -24.81
N ASP A 394 -0.03 -29.33 -24.39
CA ASP A 394 -0.41 -30.59 -25.09
C ASP A 394 -1.79 -31.15 -24.65
N ASP A 395 -2.43 -30.60 -23.60
CA ASP A 395 -3.78 -31.01 -23.16
C ASP A 395 -4.92 -30.15 -23.74
N MET A 396 -4.67 -29.33 -24.75
CA MET A 396 -5.70 -28.48 -25.38
C MET A 396 -6.05 -28.83 -26.82
N ASP A 397 -5.54 -29.96 -27.37
CA ASP A 397 -5.88 -30.45 -28.71
C ASP A 397 -6.37 -31.92 -28.62
N ASP A 398 -7.54 -32.16 -27.98
CA ASP A 398 -8.43 -33.31 -28.22
C ASP A 398 -9.91 -32.94 -27.97
#